data_9886b2d330799150ae53db144d17997b
#
_entry.id   9886b2d330799150ae53db144d17997b
#
_cell.length_a   1.000
_cell.length_b   1.000
_cell.length_c   1.000
_cell.angle_alpha   90.00
_cell.angle_beta   90.00
_cell.angle_gamma   90.00
#
_symmetry.space_group_name_H-M   'P 1'
#
loop_
_entity.id
_entity.type
_entity.pdbx_description
1 polymer ?
#
loop_
_entity_poly.entity_id
_entity_poly.type
_entity_poly.pdbx_seq_one_letter_code
_entity_poly.pdbx_strand_id
1 'polypeptide(L)'
;SHKPIEIKALIGSGKGQVTFDKVPMAEAVKYAAEDADVTLRLWERFRPQLHRAQVATVYETMERPMVGVLADMEMAGIRVDPQVLSRMSNAFSQKMARLEDEIQALAGQPFNVGSPKQLGEILFGKFKVPGGEKGKTGAYATGADVLEDIAGNVELGQASDLAARVLDWRQVSKLKSTYTDALQLAINPGTGRAHTSYSLAGANTG
;
A
#
# COMPACT_ATOMS: atom_id res chain seq x y z
N SER A 1 -29.93 11.81 10.17
CA SER A 1 -28.67 11.24 9.65
C SER A 1 -28.99 9.93 8.95
N HIS A 2 -28.54 9.80 7.71
CA HIS A 2 -28.68 8.56 6.95
C HIS A 2 -27.53 7.60 7.34
N LYS A 3 -27.87 6.33 7.57
CA LYS A 3 -26.86 5.30 7.82
C LYS A 3 -26.83 4.38 6.59
N PRO A 4 -25.75 4.42 5.79
CA PRO A 4 -25.66 3.63 4.57
C PRO A 4 -25.58 2.12 4.87
N ILE A 5 -26.02 1.33 3.92
CA ILE A 5 -25.85 -0.13 3.94
C ILE A 5 -24.38 -0.45 3.76
N GLU A 6 -23.77 -1.11 4.75
CA GLU A 6 -22.37 -1.50 4.65
C GLU A 6 -22.22 -2.72 3.71
N ILE A 7 -21.35 -2.64 2.73
CA ILE A 7 -21.09 -3.76 1.81
C ILE A 7 -20.72 -5.06 2.54
N LYS A 8 -20.07 -4.95 3.70
CA LYS A 8 -19.72 -6.10 4.55
C LYS A 8 -20.95 -6.83 5.09
N ALA A 9 -22.09 -6.14 5.24
CA ALA A 9 -23.34 -6.78 5.65
C ALA A 9 -23.92 -7.69 4.56
N LEU A 10 -23.57 -7.43 3.28
CA LEU A 10 -24.02 -8.20 2.13
C LEU A 10 -23.06 -9.35 1.77
N ILE A 11 -21.76 -9.04 1.71
CA ILE A 11 -20.75 -10.01 1.26
C ILE A 11 -20.06 -10.78 2.40
N GLY A 12 -20.27 -10.37 3.65
CA GLY A 12 -19.58 -10.94 4.81
C GLY A 12 -18.14 -10.45 4.95
N SER A 13 -17.36 -11.11 5.80
CA SER A 13 -15.96 -10.79 6.05
C SER A 13 -15.13 -12.04 6.36
N GLY A 14 -13.81 -11.95 6.20
CA GLY A 14 -12.86 -13.04 6.47
C GLY A 14 -13.01 -14.23 5.53
N LYS A 15 -12.81 -15.45 6.05
CA LYS A 15 -12.83 -16.69 5.22
C LYS A 15 -14.19 -17.03 4.62
N GLY A 16 -15.27 -16.45 5.12
CA GLY A 16 -16.64 -16.66 4.61
C GLY A 16 -17.10 -15.56 3.65
N GLN A 17 -16.22 -14.63 3.27
CA GLN A 17 -16.58 -13.57 2.35
C GLN A 17 -16.90 -14.11 0.96
N VAL A 18 -18.03 -13.68 0.41
CA VAL A 18 -18.47 -13.99 -0.95
C VAL A 18 -18.24 -12.79 -1.88
N THR A 19 -18.20 -13.02 -3.18
CA THR A 19 -18.20 -11.97 -4.20
C THR A 19 -19.59 -11.36 -4.36
N PHE A 20 -19.70 -10.12 -4.83
CA PHE A 20 -20.96 -9.39 -4.93
C PHE A 20 -21.98 -10.07 -5.85
N ASP A 21 -21.50 -10.81 -6.87
CA ASP A 21 -22.33 -11.61 -7.78
C ASP A 21 -23.10 -12.76 -7.07
N LYS A 22 -22.71 -13.11 -5.85
CA LYS A 22 -23.39 -14.11 -5.01
C LYS A 22 -24.43 -13.51 -4.06
N VAL A 23 -24.51 -12.17 -3.98
CA VAL A 23 -25.52 -11.51 -3.15
C VAL A 23 -26.92 -11.68 -3.75
N PRO A 24 -27.96 -12.00 -2.96
CA PRO A 24 -29.33 -12.08 -3.46
C PRO A 24 -29.73 -10.78 -4.17
N MET A 25 -30.36 -10.91 -5.33
CA MET A 25 -30.72 -9.76 -6.19
C MET A 25 -31.50 -8.68 -5.45
N ALA A 26 -32.46 -9.06 -4.59
CA ALA A 26 -33.27 -8.11 -3.84
C ALA A 26 -32.46 -7.22 -2.88
N GLU A 27 -31.36 -7.75 -2.32
CA GLU A 27 -30.46 -7.01 -1.44
C GLU A 27 -29.45 -6.20 -2.25
N ALA A 28 -28.93 -6.76 -3.33
CA ALA A 28 -28.03 -6.07 -4.25
C ALA A 28 -28.70 -4.83 -4.86
N VAL A 29 -29.99 -4.93 -5.25
CA VAL A 29 -30.78 -3.79 -5.76
C VAL A 29 -30.93 -2.69 -4.72
N LYS A 30 -31.22 -3.03 -3.46
CA LYS A 30 -31.34 -2.03 -2.39
C LYS A 30 -30.05 -1.28 -2.18
N TYR A 31 -28.93 -2.00 -2.13
CA TYR A 31 -27.59 -1.42 -1.99
C TYR A 31 -27.24 -0.49 -3.15
N ALA A 32 -27.39 -0.96 -4.39
CA ALA A 32 -27.06 -0.19 -5.57
C ALA A 32 -27.98 1.05 -5.75
N ALA A 33 -29.27 0.91 -5.41
CA ALA A 33 -30.21 2.03 -5.44
C ALA A 33 -29.89 3.09 -4.38
N GLU A 34 -29.47 2.66 -3.18
CA GLU A 34 -29.03 3.58 -2.13
C GLU A 34 -27.78 4.36 -2.54
N ASP A 35 -26.78 3.70 -3.12
CA ASP A 35 -25.54 4.35 -3.60
C ASP A 35 -25.87 5.46 -4.63
N ALA A 36 -26.78 5.20 -5.55
CA ALA A 36 -27.21 6.17 -6.55
C ALA A 36 -27.99 7.34 -5.91
N ASP A 37 -28.94 7.07 -5.02
CA ASP A 37 -29.74 8.07 -4.32
C ASP A 37 -28.89 8.98 -3.43
N VAL A 38 -27.99 8.41 -2.64
CA VAL A 38 -27.08 9.16 -1.77
C VAL A 38 -26.14 10.03 -2.59
N THR A 39 -25.61 9.54 -3.70
CA THR A 39 -24.76 10.30 -4.60
C THR A 39 -25.51 11.51 -5.17
N LEU A 40 -26.75 11.34 -5.63
CA LEU A 40 -27.58 12.44 -6.13
C LEU A 40 -27.85 13.48 -5.05
N ARG A 41 -28.22 13.07 -3.85
CA ARG A 41 -28.48 13.98 -2.70
C ARG A 41 -27.22 14.75 -2.31
N LEU A 42 -26.04 14.12 -2.33
CA LEU A 42 -24.76 14.79 -2.08
C LEU A 42 -24.49 15.84 -3.14
N TRP A 43 -24.71 15.53 -4.42
CA TRP A 43 -24.58 16.47 -5.52
C TRP A 43 -25.50 17.69 -5.34
N GLU A 44 -26.79 17.47 -5.10
CA GLU A 44 -27.77 18.55 -4.88
C GLU A 44 -27.38 19.45 -3.71
N ARG A 45 -26.84 18.86 -2.65
CA ARG A 45 -26.38 19.59 -1.46
C ARG A 45 -25.09 20.37 -1.72
N PHE A 46 -24.11 19.80 -2.40
CA PHE A 46 -22.80 20.43 -2.56
C PHE A 46 -22.71 21.39 -3.73
N ARG A 47 -23.47 21.16 -4.81
CA ARG A 47 -23.46 22.04 -5.97
C ARG A 47 -23.61 23.54 -5.65
N PRO A 48 -24.58 24.00 -4.83
CA PRO A 48 -24.65 25.42 -4.48
C PRO A 48 -23.51 25.91 -3.58
N GLN A 49 -22.79 25.00 -2.92
CA GLN A 49 -21.67 25.34 -2.06
C GLN A 49 -20.39 25.61 -2.84
N LEU A 50 -20.23 25.08 -4.06
CA LEU A 50 -19.06 25.31 -4.90
C LEU A 50 -18.82 26.78 -5.17
N HIS A 51 -19.89 27.55 -5.42
CA HIS A 51 -19.81 28.99 -5.62
C HIS A 51 -19.43 29.73 -4.34
N ARG A 52 -20.03 29.35 -3.21
CA ARG A 52 -19.74 29.97 -1.90
C ARG A 52 -18.30 29.72 -1.46
N ALA A 53 -17.76 28.54 -1.78
CA ALA A 53 -16.38 28.16 -1.49
C ALA A 53 -15.37 28.68 -2.52
N GLN A 54 -15.83 29.38 -3.57
CA GLN A 54 -15.01 29.92 -4.67
C GLN A 54 -14.22 28.84 -5.45
N VAL A 55 -14.70 27.57 -5.44
CA VAL A 55 -14.05 26.42 -6.13
C VAL A 55 -14.80 25.98 -7.38
N ALA A 56 -15.88 26.68 -7.76
CA ALA A 56 -16.69 26.31 -8.92
C ALA A 56 -15.87 26.27 -10.22
N THR A 57 -14.95 27.21 -10.42
CA THR A 57 -14.08 27.24 -11.61
C THR A 57 -13.17 26.02 -11.64
N VAL A 58 -12.51 25.70 -10.54
CA VAL A 58 -11.65 24.49 -10.45
C VAL A 58 -12.46 23.23 -10.78
N TYR A 59 -13.64 23.09 -10.19
CA TYR A 59 -14.51 21.96 -10.44
C TYR A 59 -14.90 21.84 -11.92
N GLU A 60 -15.40 22.92 -12.54
CA GLU A 60 -15.92 22.89 -13.92
C GLU A 60 -14.80 22.80 -14.98
N THR A 61 -13.63 23.40 -14.72
CA THR A 61 -12.56 23.50 -15.74
C THR A 61 -11.44 22.48 -15.55
N MET A 62 -11.29 21.90 -14.36
CA MET A 62 -10.23 20.93 -14.06
C MET A 62 -10.82 19.56 -13.67
N GLU A 63 -11.53 19.48 -12.54
CA GLU A 63 -11.96 18.19 -11.97
C GLU A 63 -12.96 17.45 -12.87
N ARG A 64 -13.97 18.13 -13.34
CA ARG A 64 -15.03 17.52 -14.15
C ARG A 64 -14.54 17.03 -15.52
N PRO A 65 -13.75 17.80 -16.30
CA PRO A 65 -13.16 17.30 -17.54
C PRO A 65 -12.13 16.19 -17.32
N MET A 66 -11.45 16.17 -16.16
CA MET A 66 -10.44 15.17 -15.83
C MET A 66 -11.01 13.74 -15.80
N VAL A 67 -12.27 13.56 -15.45
CA VAL A 67 -12.93 12.25 -15.45
C VAL A 67 -12.82 11.54 -16.81
N GLY A 68 -13.09 12.26 -17.90
CA GLY A 68 -12.95 11.71 -19.26
C GLY A 68 -11.49 11.39 -19.61
N VAL A 69 -10.57 12.30 -19.29
CA VAL A 69 -9.13 12.11 -19.54
C VAL A 69 -8.61 10.87 -18.79
N LEU A 70 -8.96 10.72 -17.52
CA LEU A 70 -8.52 9.56 -16.73
C LEU A 70 -9.15 8.26 -17.22
N ALA A 71 -10.42 8.28 -17.63
CA ALA A 71 -11.05 7.11 -18.24
C ALA A 71 -10.30 6.66 -19.51
N ASP A 72 -9.95 7.59 -20.39
CA ASP A 72 -9.16 7.29 -21.61
C ASP A 72 -7.77 6.75 -21.26
N MET A 73 -7.10 7.30 -20.23
CA MET A 73 -5.80 6.81 -19.75
C MET A 73 -5.91 5.40 -19.18
N GLU A 74 -6.93 5.12 -18.37
CA GLU A 74 -7.18 3.79 -17.79
C GLU A 74 -7.48 2.75 -18.88
N MET A 75 -8.30 3.13 -19.87
CA MET A 75 -8.60 2.27 -21.02
C MET A 75 -7.39 2.02 -21.91
N ALA A 76 -6.57 3.04 -22.14
CA ALA A 76 -5.34 2.91 -22.93
C ALA A 76 -4.30 2.04 -22.21
N GLY A 77 -4.17 2.17 -20.91
CA GLY A 77 -3.18 1.47 -20.11
C GLY A 77 -1.73 1.86 -20.43
N ILE A 78 -0.78 1.32 -19.69
CA ILE A 78 0.65 1.58 -19.80
C ILE A 78 1.35 0.32 -20.31
N ARG A 79 2.16 0.46 -21.38
CA ARG A 79 2.98 -0.64 -21.86
C ARG A 79 4.11 -0.93 -20.88
N VAL A 80 4.25 -2.17 -20.49
CA VAL A 80 5.26 -2.65 -19.54
C VAL A 80 6.03 -3.79 -20.21
N ASP A 81 7.36 -3.77 -20.08
CA ASP A 81 8.22 -4.86 -20.56
C ASP A 81 8.40 -5.91 -19.46
N PRO A 82 7.77 -7.10 -19.58
CA PRO A 82 7.86 -8.15 -18.57
C PRO A 82 9.26 -8.74 -18.45
N GLN A 83 10.06 -8.69 -19.52
CA GLN A 83 11.43 -9.24 -19.48
C GLN A 83 12.35 -8.33 -18.66
N VAL A 84 12.19 -7.01 -18.78
CA VAL A 84 12.92 -6.05 -17.93
C VAL A 84 12.56 -6.27 -16.47
N LEU A 85 11.27 -6.35 -16.14
CA LEU A 85 10.80 -6.59 -14.77
C LEU A 85 11.32 -7.91 -14.20
N SER A 86 11.33 -8.97 -15.00
CA SER A 86 11.84 -10.28 -14.59
C SER A 86 13.35 -10.23 -14.26
N ARG A 87 14.15 -9.57 -15.11
CA ARG A 87 15.58 -9.38 -14.85
C ARG A 87 15.81 -8.58 -13.57
N MET A 88 15.04 -7.50 -13.37
CA MET A 88 15.12 -6.69 -12.14
C MET A 88 14.72 -7.50 -10.91
N SER A 89 13.64 -8.26 -10.97
CA SER A 89 13.20 -9.14 -9.88
C SER A 89 14.26 -10.16 -9.48
N ASN A 90 14.93 -10.78 -10.47
CA ASN A 90 16.05 -11.69 -10.22
C ASN A 90 17.25 -10.99 -9.57
N ALA A 91 17.61 -9.80 -10.04
CA ALA A 91 18.70 -9.01 -9.44
C ALA A 91 18.35 -8.60 -7.98
N PHE A 92 17.11 -8.21 -7.72
CA PHE A 92 16.65 -7.91 -6.36
C PHE A 92 16.67 -9.16 -5.47
N SER A 93 16.28 -10.32 -5.96
CA SER A 93 16.37 -11.59 -5.21
C SER A 93 17.80 -11.89 -4.79
N GLN A 94 18.77 -11.72 -5.69
CA GLN A 94 20.18 -11.94 -5.37
C GLN A 94 20.73 -10.90 -4.38
N LYS A 95 20.29 -9.64 -4.49
CA LYS A 95 20.68 -8.59 -3.53
C LYS A 95 20.07 -8.86 -2.15
N MET A 96 18.81 -9.27 -2.09
CA MET A 96 18.13 -9.64 -0.83
C MET A 96 18.85 -10.79 -0.14
N ALA A 97 19.19 -11.86 -0.86
CA ALA A 97 19.91 -12.99 -0.28
C ALA A 97 21.25 -12.57 0.33
N ARG A 98 22.04 -11.74 -0.37
CA ARG A 98 23.31 -11.19 0.17
C ARG A 98 23.08 -10.36 1.43
N LEU A 99 22.06 -9.48 1.43
CA LEU A 99 21.74 -8.68 2.61
C LEU A 99 21.24 -9.55 3.77
N GLU A 100 20.50 -10.63 3.51
CA GLU A 100 20.09 -11.59 4.54
C GLU A 100 21.29 -12.28 5.17
N ASP A 101 22.27 -12.71 4.38
CA ASP A 101 23.54 -13.31 4.89
C ASP A 101 24.30 -12.32 5.77
N GLU A 102 24.44 -11.06 5.33
CA GLU A 102 25.11 -10.00 6.10
C GLU A 102 24.35 -9.71 7.42
N ILE A 103 23.03 -9.59 7.37
CA ILE A 103 22.17 -9.34 8.54
C ILE A 103 22.29 -10.49 9.55
N GLN A 104 22.26 -11.74 9.09
CA GLN A 104 22.39 -12.91 9.98
C GLN A 104 23.79 -13.01 10.59
N ALA A 105 24.82 -12.69 9.83
CA ALA A 105 26.18 -12.62 10.34
C ALA A 105 26.32 -11.52 11.43
N LEU A 106 25.78 -10.33 11.21
CA LEU A 106 25.74 -9.25 12.19
C LEU A 106 24.91 -9.65 13.41
N ALA A 107 23.77 -10.29 13.22
CA ALA A 107 22.93 -10.76 14.32
C ALA A 107 23.58 -11.91 15.13
N GLY A 108 24.54 -12.64 14.53
CA GLY A 108 25.18 -13.81 15.13
C GLY A 108 24.24 -14.99 15.36
N GLN A 109 23.11 -15.03 14.65
CA GLN A 109 22.11 -16.10 14.69
C GLN A 109 21.13 -15.98 13.52
N PRO A 110 20.59 -17.11 13.02
CA PRO A 110 19.55 -17.07 11.99
C PRO A 110 18.23 -16.54 12.57
N PHE A 111 17.53 -15.71 11.78
CA PHE A 111 16.18 -15.24 12.06
C PHE A 111 15.48 -14.82 10.77
N ASN A 112 14.16 -14.66 10.82
CA ASN A 112 13.40 -14.13 9.70
C ASN A 112 13.52 -12.61 9.64
N VAL A 113 14.31 -12.08 8.69
CA VAL A 113 14.55 -10.63 8.50
C VAL A 113 13.24 -9.88 8.22
N GLY A 114 12.27 -10.53 7.57
CA GLY A 114 10.93 -9.97 7.32
C GLY A 114 10.02 -9.94 8.55
N SER A 115 10.45 -10.46 9.71
CA SER A 115 9.66 -10.48 10.94
C SER A 115 10.00 -9.32 11.87
N PRO A 116 9.14 -8.29 12.02
CA PRO A 116 9.38 -7.18 12.94
C PRO A 116 9.59 -7.64 14.40
N LYS A 117 8.88 -8.71 14.81
CA LYS A 117 8.99 -9.26 16.16
C LYS A 117 10.39 -9.84 16.42
N GLN A 118 10.91 -10.69 15.52
CA GLN A 118 12.23 -11.29 15.67
C GLN A 118 13.34 -10.25 15.60
N LEU A 119 13.24 -9.29 14.69
CA LEU A 119 14.17 -8.17 14.61
C LEU A 119 14.18 -7.34 15.90
N GLY A 120 13.02 -7.05 16.47
CA GLY A 120 12.92 -6.31 17.73
C GLY A 120 13.57 -7.06 18.90
N GLU A 121 13.42 -8.38 18.96
CA GLU A 121 14.08 -9.22 19.97
C GLU A 121 15.62 -9.20 19.81
N ILE A 122 16.14 -9.08 18.60
CA ILE A 122 17.58 -8.96 18.36
C ILE A 122 18.07 -7.57 18.78
N LEU A 123 17.46 -6.51 18.28
CA LEU A 123 17.90 -5.14 18.58
C LEU A 123 17.79 -4.79 20.08
N PHE A 124 16.63 -5.00 20.65
CA PHE A 124 16.34 -4.57 22.03
C PHE A 124 16.55 -5.67 23.07
N GLY A 125 16.38 -6.94 22.69
CA GLY A 125 16.61 -8.09 23.57
C GLY A 125 18.08 -8.49 23.66
N LYS A 126 18.73 -8.73 22.52
CA LYS A 126 20.13 -9.20 22.44
C LYS A 126 21.14 -8.06 22.51
N PHE A 127 21.05 -7.07 21.62
CA PHE A 127 21.98 -5.94 21.57
C PHE A 127 21.71 -4.87 22.65
N LYS A 128 20.57 -4.93 23.34
CA LYS A 128 20.20 -3.99 24.41
C LYS A 128 20.18 -2.53 23.95
N VAL A 129 19.80 -2.28 22.70
CA VAL A 129 19.66 -0.92 22.17
C VAL A 129 18.70 -0.13 23.06
N PRO A 130 19.06 1.09 23.51
CA PRO A 130 18.17 1.93 24.31
C PRO A 130 16.89 2.32 23.55
N GLY A 131 15.80 2.61 24.27
CA GLY A 131 14.60 3.18 23.69
C GLY A 131 13.62 2.19 23.03
N GLY A 132 13.78 0.89 23.30
CA GLY A 132 12.85 -0.15 22.77
C GLY A 132 11.45 -0.02 23.35
N GLU A 133 10.56 0.71 22.65
CA GLU A 133 9.15 0.79 22.99
C GLU A 133 8.39 -0.45 22.52
N LYS A 134 7.55 -0.99 23.41
CA LYS A 134 6.65 -2.10 23.08
C LYS A 134 5.26 -1.56 22.76
N GLY A 135 4.75 -1.92 21.60
CA GLY A 135 3.38 -1.62 21.21
C GLY A 135 2.33 -2.39 22.04
N LYS A 136 1.06 -2.15 21.77
CA LYS A 136 -0.09 -2.81 22.44
C LYS A 136 -0.04 -4.35 22.38
N THR A 137 0.64 -4.91 21.40
CA THR A 137 0.82 -6.37 21.21
C THR A 137 2.02 -6.94 21.96
N GLY A 138 2.75 -6.11 22.70
CA GLY A 138 3.98 -6.51 23.42
C GLY A 138 5.22 -6.67 22.53
N ALA A 139 5.12 -6.42 21.23
CA ALA A 139 6.24 -6.43 20.30
C ALA A 139 6.94 -5.07 20.27
N TYR A 140 8.26 -5.08 20.09
CA TYR A 140 9.05 -3.86 19.92
C TYR A 140 8.71 -3.16 18.60
N ALA A 141 8.68 -1.82 18.62
CA ALA A 141 8.58 -1.02 17.41
C ALA A 141 9.88 -1.15 16.61
N THR A 142 9.75 -1.47 15.31
CA THR A 142 10.87 -1.57 14.36
C THR A 142 10.51 -0.85 13.07
N GLY A 143 9.82 0.30 13.17
CA GLY A 143 9.50 1.17 12.03
C GLY A 143 10.76 1.70 11.34
N ALA A 144 10.58 2.34 10.18
CA ALA A 144 11.71 2.92 9.45
C ALA A 144 12.40 4.01 10.28
N ASP A 145 11.63 4.86 10.93
CA ASP A 145 12.06 5.91 11.85
C ASP A 145 13.00 5.38 12.96
N VAL A 146 12.55 4.33 13.64
CA VAL A 146 13.33 3.68 14.71
C VAL A 146 14.64 3.09 14.17
N LEU A 147 14.58 2.43 13.02
CA LEU A 147 15.78 1.83 12.43
C LEU A 147 16.74 2.88 11.89
N GLU A 148 16.26 4.00 11.34
CA GLU A 148 17.07 5.13 10.89
C GLU A 148 17.81 5.78 12.08
N ASP A 149 17.14 5.95 13.20
CA ASP A 149 17.76 6.47 14.44
C ASP A 149 18.89 5.53 14.93
N ILE A 150 18.63 4.21 14.93
CA ILE A 150 19.66 3.22 15.32
C ILE A 150 20.82 3.21 14.34
N ALA A 151 20.55 3.21 13.03
CA ALA A 151 21.56 3.20 11.98
C ALA A 151 22.42 4.47 11.98
N GLY A 152 21.83 5.62 12.35
CA GLY A 152 22.55 6.89 12.49
C GLY A 152 23.46 6.99 13.73
N ASN A 153 23.29 6.10 14.70
CA ASN A 153 24.08 6.13 15.93
C ASN A 153 25.24 5.12 15.89
N VAL A 154 26.40 5.59 15.45
CA VAL A 154 27.63 4.77 15.33
C VAL A 154 28.13 4.20 16.66
N GLU A 155 27.74 4.78 17.80
CA GLU A 155 28.14 4.27 19.11
C GLU A 155 27.49 2.91 19.43
N LEU A 156 26.39 2.58 18.74
CA LEU A 156 25.72 1.29 18.86
C LEU A 156 26.43 0.16 18.09
N GLY A 157 27.51 0.48 17.36
CA GLY A 157 28.36 -0.49 16.71
C GLY A 157 27.57 -1.47 15.83
N GLN A 158 27.65 -2.75 16.13
CA GLN A 158 27.03 -3.84 15.35
C GLN A 158 25.51 -3.71 15.21
N ALA A 159 24.83 -3.09 16.19
CA ALA A 159 23.38 -2.84 16.10
C ALA A 159 23.05 -1.74 15.07
N SER A 160 23.92 -0.72 14.95
CA SER A 160 23.81 0.32 13.93
C SER A 160 23.96 -0.28 12.51
N ASP A 161 25.02 -1.08 12.30
CA ASP A 161 25.26 -1.75 11.03
C ASP A 161 24.10 -2.69 10.65
N LEU A 162 23.57 -3.45 11.62
CA LEU A 162 22.44 -4.34 11.41
C LEU A 162 21.19 -3.56 11.00
N ALA A 163 20.90 -2.45 11.68
CA ALA A 163 19.74 -1.62 11.35
C ALA A 163 19.84 -1.04 9.94
N ALA A 164 21.03 -0.56 9.53
CA ALA A 164 21.30 -0.07 8.18
C ALA A 164 21.04 -1.16 7.12
N ARG A 165 21.56 -2.38 7.34
CA ARG A 165 21.34 -3.51 6.39
C ARG A 165 19.86 -3.93 6.32
N VAL A 166 19.14 -3.90 7.44
CA VAL A 166 17.70 -4.19 7.44
C VAL A 166 16.92 -3.13 6.67
N LEU A 167 17.26 -1.85 6.76
CA LEU A 167 16.66 -0.79 5.94
C LEU A 167 16.90 -1.04 4.44
N ASP A 168 18.13 -1.35 4.06
CA ASP A 168 18.48 -1.71 2.68
C ASP A 168 17.68 -2.92 2.19
N TRP A 169 17.56 -3.97 3.01
CA TRP A 169 16.80 -5.16 2.69
C TRP A 169 15.31 -4.85 2.50
N ARG A 170 14.72 -4.06 3.40
CA ARG A 170 13.32 -3.65 3.31
C ARG A 170 13.02 -2.85 2.05
N GLN A 171 13.92 -1.94 1.67
CA GLN A 171 13.79 -1.17 0.44
C GLN A 171 13.78 -2.09 -0.80
N VAL A 172 14.74 -3.00 -0.89
CA VAL A 172 14.84 -3.94 -2.02
C VAL A 172 13.65 -4.90 -2.04
N SER A 173 13.22 -5.41 -0.89
CA SER A 173 12.05 -6.27 -0.74
C SER A 173 10.77 -5.59 -1.22
N LYS A 174 10.57 -4.32 -0.86
CA LYS A 174 9.44 -3.51 -1.32
C LYS A 174 9.48 -3.28 -2.83
N LEU A 175 10.65 -2.92 -3.38
CA LEU A 175 10.83 -2.75 -4.82
C LEU A 175 10.53 -4.04 -5.58
N LYS A 176 11.00 -5.18 -5.06
CA LYS A 176 10.73 -6.48 -5.66
C LYS A 176 9.26 -6.83 -5.62
N SER A 177 8.67 -6.90 -4.44
CA SER A 177 7.31 -7.39 -4.26
C SER A 177 6.25 -6.49 -4.88
N THR A 178 6.36 -5.17 -4.67
CA THR A 178 5.33 -4.20 -5.06
C THR A 178 5.45 -3.79 -6.52
N TYR A 179 6.67 -3.64 -7.03
CA TYR A 179 6.87 -3.11 -8.38
C TYR A 179 7.27 -4.19 -9.39
N THR A 180 8.33 -4.97 -9.16
CA THR A 180 8.77 -5.92 -10.19
C THR A 180 7.86 -7.14 -10.28
N ASP A 181 7.45 -7.74 -9.17
CA ASP A 181 6.65 -8.96 -9.18
C ASP A 181 5.16 -8.65 -9.43
N ALA A 182 4.57 -7.75 -8.63
CA ALA A 182 3.16 -7.44 -8.73
C ALA A 182 2.79 -6.80 -10.08
N LEU A 183 3.65 -5.94 -10.64
CA LEU A 183 3.38 -5.29 -11.92
C LEU A 183 3.36 -6.29 -13.10
N GLN A 184 4.19 -7.35 -13.04
CA GLN A 184 4.12 -8.41 -14.04
C GLN A 184 2.77 -9.12 -14.05
N LEU A 185 2.19 -9.33 -12.86
CA LEU A 185 0.86 -9.96 -12.72
C LEU A 185 -0.28 -9.04 -13.16
N ALA A 186 -0.05 -7.72 -13.16
CA ALA A 186 -1.04 -6.74 -13.57
C ALA A 186 -1.09 -6.52 -15.10
N ILE A 187 -0.17 -7.12 -15.87
CA ILE A 187 -0.18 -7.01 -17.33
C ILE A 187 -1.35 -7.82 -17.90
N ASN A 188 -2.25 -7.14 -18.60
CA ASN A 188 -3.32 -7.80 -19.32
C ASN A 188 -2.75 -8.57 -20.52
N PRO A 189 -2.92 -9.88 -20.61
CA PRO A 189 -2.33 -10.70 -21.67
C PRO A 189 -2.86 -10.35 -23.07
N GLY A 190 -4.08 -9.83 -23.17
CA GLY A 190 -4.70 -9.45 -24.45
C GLY A 190 -4.17 -8.13 -25.00
N THR A 191 -3.80 -7.17 -24.14
CA THR A 191 -3.32 -5.84 -24.54
C THR A 191 -1.80 -5.68 -24.39
N GLY A 192 -1.15 -6.50 -23.57
CA GLY A 192 0.25 -6.34 -23.17
C GLY A 192 0.48 -5.10 -22.30
N ARG A 193 -0.56 -4.56 -21.67
CA ARG A 193 -0.54 -3.31 -20.91
C ARG A 193 -1.05 -3.52 -19.48
N ALA A 194 -0.55 -2.74 -18.55
CA ALA A 194 -1.10 -2.61 -17.22
C ALA A 194 -2.15 -1.50 -17.20
N HIS A 195 -3.33 -1.77 -16.64
CA HIS A 195 -4.42 -0.83 -16.49
C HIS A 195 -4.60 -0.53 -15.01
N THR A 196 -4.32 0.70 -14.61
CA THR A 196 -4.47 1.18 -13.24
C THR A 196 -5.77 1.94 -13.07
N SER A 197 -6.14 2.24 -11.84
CA SER A 197 -7.24 3.15 -11.50
C SER A 197 -6.65 4.42 -10.91
N TYR A 198 -7.07 5.57 -11.42
CA TYR A 198 -6.65 6.88 -10.93
C TYR A 198 -7.71 7.45 -9.98
N SER A 199 -7.28 8.02 -8.87
CA SER A 199 -8.15 8.68 -7.90
C SER A 199 -7.95 10.20 -7.97
N LEU A 200 -9.03 10.94 -8.22
CA LEU A 200 -9.03 12.41 -8.29
C LEU A 200 -8.73 13.10 -6.94
N ALA A 201 -9.00 12.44 -5.83
CA ALA A 201 -8.81 12.99 -4.48
C ALA A 201 -8.10 11.99 -3.57
N GLY A 202 -7.13 11.25 -4.12
CA GLY A 202 -6.42 10.18 -3.40
C GLY A 202 -5.25 10.64 -2.54
N ALA A 203 -4.76 11.86 -2.74
CA ALA A 203 -3.64 12.45 -2.01
C ALA A 203 -3.98 13.84 -1.49
N ASN A 204 -3.25 14.30 -0.46
CA ASN A 204 -3.45 15.65 0.12
C ASN A 204 -3.06 16.78 -0.84
N THR A 205 -2.34 16.48 -1.89
CA THR A 205 -1.90 17.43 -2.92
C THR A 205 -2.85 17.52 -4.11
N GLY A 206 -3.94 16.74 -4.11
CA GLY A 206 -4.91 16.66 -5.21
C GLY A 206 -4.56 15.63 -6.27
#